data_b203b87307e9ceb86f5d738f7a732c16
#
_entry.id   b203b87307e9ceb86f5d738f7a732c16
#
_cell.length_a   1.000
_cell.length_b   1.000
_cell.length_c   1.000
_cell.angle_alpha   90.00
_cell.angle_beta   90.00
_cell.angle_gamma   90.00
#
_symmetry.space_group_name_H-M   'P 1'
#
loop_
_entity.id
_entity.type
_entity.pdbx_description
1 polymer ?
#
loop_
_entity_poly.entity_id
_entity_poly.type
_entity_poly.pdbx_seq_one_letter_code
_entity_poly.pdbx_strand_id
1 'polypeptide(L)'
;MTKENQDIITGIMGVEPIYINSNLLTAQERKRLYWTNIPDIKQPEDKGIFLRDIVQPREEKKEYECYKRMMAKEEGTLAHKKAWSQVKTLDQKSRALTTAQNISNSGATNIKYSDTEYYILTPLECERLQTLPDNYTEGVSNTQRYKAIGNGWTVDVIAHIFKYLKNSPFLFLL
;
A
#
# COMPACT_ATOMS: atom_id res chain seq x y z
N MET A 1 -1.46 -10.20 -12.20
CA MET A 1 -0.77 -10.48 -13.49
C MET A 1 -0.81 -11.99 -13.67
N THR A 2 -1.13 -12.47 -14.86
CA THR A 2 -1.10 -13.90 -15.18
C THR A 2 0.35 -14.40 -15.33
N LYS A 3 0.56 -15.71 -15.20
CA LYS A 3 1.90 -16.30 -15.42
C LYS A 3 2.39 -16.03 -16.86
N GLU A 4 1.52 -16.17 -17.84
CA GLU A 4 1.81 -15.90 -19.24
C GLU A 4 2.35 -14.47 -19.45
N ASN A 5 1.68 -13.44 -18.89
CA ASN A 5 2.16 -12.06 -18.98
C ASN A 5 3.50 -11.85 -18.27
N GLN A 6 3.74 -12.56 -17.16
CA GLN A 6 5.02 -12.54 -16.48
C GLN A 6 6.13 -13.12 -17.37
N ASP A 7 5.87 -14.25 -18.03
CA ASP A 7 6.83 -14.94 -18.90
C ASP A 7 7.17 -14.08 -20.14
N ILE A 8 6.18 -13.39 -20.72
CA ILE A 8 6.40 -12.43 -21.82
C ILE A 8 7.35 -11.30 -21.37
N ILE A 9 7.07 -10.68 -20.20
CA ILE A 9 7.92 -9.59 -19.69
C ILE A 9 9.33 -10.11 -19.39
N THR A 10 9.44 -11.27 -18.75
CA THR A 10 10.73 -11.91 -18.46
C THR A 10 11.53 -12.18 -19.72
N GLY A 11 10.89 -12.68 -20.77
CA GLY A 11 11.53 -12.90 -22.07
C GLY A 11 12.05 -11.61 -22.73
N ILE A 12 11.27 -10.53 -22.64
CA ILE A 12 11.67 -9.22 -23.19
C ILE A 12 12.79 -8.58 -22.36
N MET A 13 12.70 -8.65 -21.04
CA MET A 13 13.67 -8.04 -20.12
C MET A 13 14.96 -8.84 -19.98
N GLY A 14 14.93 -10.14 -20.30
CA GLY A 14 16.08 -11.03 -20.19
C GLY A 14 16.54 -11.31 -18.75
N VAL A 15 15.70 -10.98 -17.76
CA VAL A 15 16.00 -11.20 -16.34
C VAL A 15 14.76 -11.71 -15.60
N GLU A 16 14.95 -12.58 -14.62
CA GLU A 16 13.85 -13.06 -13.76
C GLU A 16 13.41 -11.95 -12.77
N PRO A 17 12.12 -11.84 -12.50
CA PRO A 17 11.63 -10.85 -11.55
C PRO A 17 11.92 -11.27 -10.10
N ILE A 18 12.24 -10.28 -9.26
CA ILE A 18 12.23 -10.45 -7.82
C ILE A 18 10.85 -10.13 -7.28
N TYR A 19 10.38 -10.96 -6.37
CA TYR A 19 9.15 -10.75 -5.64
C TYR A 19 9.44 -10.10 -4.30
N ILE A 20 8.88 -8.91 -4.05
CA ILE A 20 8.94 -8.26 -2.73
C ILE A 20 7.52 -7.88 -2.29
N ASN A 21 7.21 -8.19 -1.02
CA ASN A 21 6.01 -7.70 -0.36
C ASN A 21 6.36 -6.49 0.51
N SER A 22 5.72 -5.35 0.28
CA SER A 22 5.94 -4.13 1.05
C SER A 22 5.67 -4.29 2.55
N ASN A 23 4.93 -5.33 2.96
CA ASN A 23 4.64 -5.59 4.37
C ASN A 23 5.89 -5.80 5.24
N LEU A 24 7.03 -6.11 4.64
CA LEU A 24 8.30 -6.19 5.35
C LEU A 24 8.82 -4.80 5.77
N LEU A 25 8.43 -3.74 5.08
CA LEU A 25 8.95 -2.39 5.25
C LEU A 25 7.93 -1.36 5.73
N THR A 26 6.63 -1.70 5.65
CA THR A 26 5.51 -0.83 6.04
C THR A 26 4.30 -1.63 6.48
N ALA A 27 3.26 -0.94 6.99
CA ALA A 27 1.99 -1.56 7.37
C ALA A 27 1.07 -1.88 6.17
N GLN A 28 1.61 -2.13 4.96
CA GLN A 28 0.83 -2.41 3.75
C GLN A 28 1.22 -3.75 3.12
N GLU A 29 0.25 -4.63 2.90
CA GLU A 29 0.43 -5.82 2.07
C GLU A 29 0.34 -5.46 0.58
N ARG A 30 1.48 -5.25 -0.07
CA ARG A 30 1.58 -4.92 -1.49
C ARG A 30 2.62 -5.79 -2.15
N LYS A 31 2.17 -6.91 -2.68
CA LYS A 31 2.99 -7.88 -3.40
C LYS A 31 3.28 -7.38 -4.82
N ARG A 32 4.54 -7.25 -5.19
CA ARG A 32 4.96 -6.78 -6.51
C ARG A 32 6.14 -7.59 -7.04
N LEU A 33 6.23 -7.65 -8.36
CA LEU A 33 7.35 -8.20 -9.11
C LEU A 33 8.19 -7.02 -9.63
N TYR A 34 9.50 -7.16 -9.53
CA TYR A 34 10.47 -6.17 -9.98
C TYR A 34 11.46 -6.84 -10.91
N TRP A 35 11.48 -6.43 -12.18
CA TRP A 35 12.48 -6.85 -13.15
C TRP A 35 13.64 -5.86 -13.09
N THR A 36 14.83 -6.35 -12.79
CA THR A 36 16.04 -5.53 -12.67
C THR A 36 17.26 -6.37 -12.92
N ASN A 37 18.31 -5.76 -13.46
CA ASN A 37 19.62 -6.34 -13.62
C ASN A 37 20.58 -6.10 -12.43
N ILE A 38 20.07 -5.51 -11.35
CA ILE A 38 20.82 -5.36 -10.10
C ILE A 38 21.00 -6.75 -9.47
N PRO A 39 22.24 -7.22 -9.25
CA PRO A 39 22.48 -8.57 -8.75
C PRO A 39 22.24 -8.69 -7.24
N ASP A 40 22.05 -9.93 -6.77
CA ASP A 40 22.11 -10.35 -5.36
C ASP A 40 21.16 -9.64 -4.39
N ILE A 41 20.04 -9.12 -4.90
CA ILE A 41 19.03 -8.46 -4.06
C ILE A 41 18.37 -9.51 -3.14
N LYS A 42 18.54 -9.32 -1.85
CA LYS A 42 17.91 -10.14 -0.79
C LYS A 42 16.56 -9.56 -0.40
N GLN A 43 15.70 -10.40 0.20
CA GLN A 43 14.47 -9.91 0.82
C GLN A 43 14.82 -8.92 1.95
N PRO A 44 14.07 -7.81 2.11
CA PRO A 44 14.26 -6.94 3.24
C PRO A 44 13.86 -7.63 4.55
N GLU A 45 14.49 -7.22 5.65
CA GLU A 45 14.09 -7.64 6.99
C GLU A 45 12.71 -7.05 7.33
N ASP A 46 11.89 -7.81 8.07
CA ASP A 46 10.60 -7.31 8.53
C ASP A 46 10.80 -6.28 9.65
N LYS A 47 10.40 -5.05 9.39
CA LYS A 47 10.45 -3.95 10.37
C LYS A 47 9.37 -4.05 11.45
N GLY A 48 8.41 -4.99 11.34
CA GLY A 48 7.33 -5.17 12.31
C GLY A 48 6.35 -4.00 12.39
N ILE A 49 6.18 -3.21 11.31
CA ILE A 49 5.32 -2.02 11.28
C ILE A 49 3.86 -2.44 11.06
N PHE A 50 2.94 -1.97 11.92
CA PHE A 50 1.50 -2.21 11.84
C PHE A 50 0.71 -0.92 11.65
N LEU A 51 -0.61 -1.02 11.46
CA LEU A 51 -1.47 0.15 11.26
C LEU A 51 -1.40 1.13 12.42
N ARG A 52 -1.26 0.67 13.67
CA ARG A 52 -1.09 1.54 14.85
C ARG A 52 0.10 2.50 14.75
N ASP A 53 1.14 2.13 14.00
CA ASP A 53 2.36 2.93 13.83
C ASP A 53 2.22 3.98 12.73
N ILE A 54 1.13 3.90 11.93
CA ILE A 54 0.90 4.72 10.74
C ILE A 54 -0.24 5.73 10.95
N VAL A 55 -1.29 5.33 11.70
CA VAL A 55 -2.53 6.09 11.78
C VAL A 55 -2.38 7.40 12.56
N GLN A 56 -3.13 8.40 12.14
CA GLN A 56 -3.28 9.67 12.85
C GLN A 56 -4.19 9.52 14.09
N PRO A 57 -4.09 10.43 15.06
CA PRO A 57 -5.07 10.56 16.13
C PRO A 57 -6.50 10.69 15.59
N ARG A 58 -7.48 10.08 16.29
CA ARG A 58 -8.89 10.06 15.83
C ARG A 58 -9.48 11.45 15.68
N GLU A 59 -9.07 12.37 16.52
CA GLU A 59 -9.52 13.76 16.54
C GLU A 59 -9.20 14.49 15.23
N GLU A 60 -8.10 14.13 14.58
CA GLU A 60 -7.63 14.71 13.32
C GLU A 60 -8.32 14.12 12.08
N LYS A 61 -9.10 13.05 12.25
CA LYS A 61 -9.69 12.32 11.11
C LYS A 61 -11.20 12.10 11.20
N LYS A 62 -11.94 12.94 11.93
CA LYS A 62 -13.40 12.82 12.11
C LYS A 62 -14.17 12.78 10.79
N GLU A 63 -13.74 13.53 9.77
CA GLU A 63 -14.34 13.53 8.43
C GLU A 63 -14.17 12.21 7.66
N TYR A 64 -13.25 11.35 8.09
CA TYR A 64 -12.97 10.04 7.48
C TYR A 64 -13.73 8.89 8.19
N GLU A 65 -14.60 9.20 9.16
CA GLU A 65 -15.46 8.23 9.82
C GLU A 65 -16.40 7.59 8.80
N CYS A 66 -16.53 6.28 8.84
CA CYS A 66 -17.29 5.53 7.85
C CYS A 66 -18.29 4.51 8.42
N TYR A 67 -18.46 4.43 9.73
CA TYR A 67 -19.35 3.44 10.38
C TYR A 67 -20.79 3.52 9.83
N LYS A 68 -21.40 4.71 9.84
CA LYS A 68 -22.77 4.91 9.33
C LYS A 68 -22.90 4.45 7.88
N ARG A 69 -21.91 4.73 7.03
CA ARG A 69 -21.87 4.31 5.63
C ARG A 69 -21.74 2.80 5.47
N MET A 70 -20.99 2.14 6.36
CA MET A 70 -20.88 0.69 6.38
C MET A 70 -22.17 0.04 6.82
N MET A 71 -22.82 0.55 7.88
CA MET A 71 -24.07 0.06 8.43
C MET A 71 -25.28 0.29 7.50
N ALA A 72 -25.23 1.32 6.67
CA ALA A 72 -26.29 1.60 5.68
C ALA A 72 -26.38 0.57 4.53
N LYS A 73 -25.45 -0.39 4.46
CA LYS A 73 -25.48 -1.46 3.45
C LYS A 73 -26.37 -2.59 3.94
N GLU A 74 -27.31 -3.00 3.09
CA GLU A 74 -28.18 -4.13 3.36
C GLU A 74 -27.37 -5.40 3.67
N GLU A 75 -27.64 -6.01 4.81
CA GLU A 75 -26.95 -7.21 5.28
C GLU A 75 -27.05 -8.35 4.27
N GLY A 76 -25.96 -9.12 4.11
CA GLY A 76 -25.89 -10.24 3.17
C GLY A 76 -25.61 -9.85 1.71
N THR A 77 -25.77 -8.57 1.33
CA THR A 77 -25.43 -8.11 -0.03
C THR A 77 -23.92 -8.17 -0.32
N LEU A 78 -23.56 -8.22 -1.61
CA LEU A 78 -22.16 -8.18 -2.02
C LEU A 78 -21.45 -6.90 -1.52
N ALA A 79 -22.16 -5.76 -1.51
CA ALA A 79 -21.64 -4.49 -1.02
C ALA A 79 -21.33 -4.54 0.49
N HIS A 80 -22.22 -5.14 1.28
CA HIS A 80 -22.03 -5.37 2.70
C HIS A 80 -20.81 -6.29 2.95
N LYS A 81 -20.81 -7.49 2.36
CA LYS A 81 -19.71 -8.46 2.49
C LYS A 81 -18.37 -7.84 2.12
N LYS A 82 -18.31 -7.06 1.04
CA LYS A 82 -17.11 -6.38 0.57
C LYS A 82 -16.62 -5.31 1.55
N ALA A 83 -17.52 -4.49 2.10
CA ALA A 83 -17.14 -3.45 3.07
C ALA A 83 -16.53 -4.07 4.34
N TRP A 84 -17.17 -5.09 4.88
CA TRP A 84 -16.71 -5.77 6.10
C TRP A 84 -15.43 -6.59 5.90
N SER A 85 -15.25 -7.21 4.72
CA SER A 85 -14.01 -7.93 4.39
C SER A 85 -12.77 -7.04 4.31
N GLN A 86 -12.95 -5.72 4.28
CA GLN A 86 -11.89 -4.72 4.19
C GLN A 86 -11.52 -4.13 5.55
N VAL A 87 -12.21 -4.53 6.61
CA VAL A 87 -11.92 -4.07 7.97
C VAL A 87 -10.59 -4.64 8.46
N LYS A 88 -9.79 -3.78 9.06
CA LYS A 88 -8.53 -4.12 9.73
C LYS A 88 -8.49 -3.48 11.11
N THR A 89 -7.91 -4.19 12.06
CA THR A 89 -7.57 -3.64 13.38
C THR A 89 -6.22 -2.95 13.35
N LEU A 90 -5.91 -2.20 14.39
CA LEU A 90 -4.64 -1.48 14.52
C LEU A 90 -3.41 -2.42 14.53
N ASP A 91 -3.58 -3.66 14.99
CA ASP A 91 -2.52 -4.68 15.04
C ASP A 91 -2.37 -5.49 13.74
N GLN A 92 -3.01 -5.05 12.67
CA GLN A 92 -2.94 -5.68 11.35
C GLN A 92 -2.25 -4.75 10.35
N LYS A 93 -1.95 -5.32 9.18
CA LYS A 93 -1.46 -4.55 8.03
C LYS A 93 -2.62 -4.24 7.08
N SER A 94 -2.57 -3.08 6.42
CA SER A 94 -3.55 -2.68 5.41
C SER A 94 -3.44 -3.57 4.17
N ARG A 95 -4.49 -3.55 3.36
CA ARG A 95 -4.43 -4.05 1.98
C ARG A 95 -3.61 -3.11 1.10
N ALA A 96 -3.22 -3.57 -0.08
CA ALA A 96 -2.60 -2.70 -1.08
C ALA A 96 -3.49 -1.49 -1.37
N LEU A 97 -2.90 -0.31 -1.29
CA LEU A 97 -3.58 0.93 -1.66
C LEU A 97 -4.01 0.89 -3.12
N THR A 98 -5.19 1.44 -3.38
CA THR A 98 -5.77 1.61 -4.72
C THR A 98 -6.00 3.09 -4.99
N THR A 99 -6.24 3.44 -6.25
CA THR A 99 -6.56 4.82 -6.67
C THR A 99 -7.92 5.33 -6.15
N ALA A 100 -8.74 4.43 -5.62
CA ALA A 100 -10.10 4.72 -5.11
C ALA A 100 -10.18 4.53 -3.59
N GLN A 101 -9.12 4.86 -2.86
CA GLN A 101 -9.04 4.66 -1.41
C GLN A 101 -10.06 5.48 -0.61
N ASN A 102 -10.58 6.57 -1.17
CA ASN A 102 -11.62 7.41 -0.57
C ASN A 102 -13.04 6.83 -0.64
N ILE A 103 -13.23 5.67 -1.29
CA ILE A 103 -14.54 5.05 -1.47
C ILE A 103 -14.57 3.70 -0.75
N SER A 104 -15.31 3.63 0.36
CA SER A 104 -15.40 2.42 1.21
C SER A 104 -15.89 1.14 0.51
N ASN A 105 -16.27 1.21 -0.78
CA ASN A 105 -16.78 0.08 -1.57
C ASN A 105 -15.78 -0.49 -2.57
N SER A 106 -14.62 0.16 -2.76
CA SER A 106 -13.74 -0.13 -3.91
C SER A 106 -12.39 -0.72 -3.54
N GLY A 107 -12.27 -1.35 -2.38
CA GLY A 107 -11.03 -1.98 -1.94
C GLY A 107 -10.24 -1.12 -0.93
N ALA A 108 -10.82 -0.03 -0.44
CA ALA A 108 -10.26 0.77 0.64
C ALA A 108 -10.15 -0.04 1.93
N THR A 109 -9.08 0.14 2.68
CA THR A 109 -8.97 -0.41 4.03
C THR A 109 -9.82 0.43 4.98
N ASN A 110 -10.71 -0.22 5.73
CA ASN A 110 -11.47 0.38 6.82
C ASN A 110 -10.80 -0.01 8.15
N ILE A 111 -10.42 0.97 8.95
CA ILE A 111 -9.74 0.75 10.23
C ILE A 111 -10.78 0.72 11.35
N LYS A 112 -10.80 -0.36 12.11
CA LYS A 112 -11.65 -0.52 13.29
C LYS A 112 -10.90 -0.02 14.53
N TYR A 113 -11.47 0.97 15.23
CA TYR A 113 -11.02 1.43 16.55
C TYR A 113 -11.88 0.87 17.68
N SER A 114 -13.20 0.77 17.47
CA SER A 114 -14.16 0.13 18.37
C SER A 114 -15.30 -0.50 17.57
N ASP A 115 -16.32 -1.05 18.23
CA ASP A 115 -17.46 -1.67 17.56
C ASP A 115 -18.34 -0.67 16.79
N THR A 116 -18.23 0.62 17.11
CA THR A 116 -19.00 1.70 16.48
C THR A 116 -18.11 2.76 15.81
N GLU A 117 -16.79 2.59 15.82
CA GLU A 117 -15.85 3.56 15.26
C GLU A 117 -15.00 2.93 14.18
N TYR A 118 -15.25 3.32 12.94
CA TYR A 118 -14.54 2.87 11.75
C TYR A 118 -14.17 4.07 10.89
N TYR A 119 -12.93 4.08 10.42
CA TYR A 119 -12.36 5.15 9.61
C TYR A 119 -11.73 4.61 8.35
N ILE A 120 -11.84 5.33 7.24
CA ILE A 120 -10.99 5.11 6.08
C ILE A 120 -9.61 5.74 6.30
N LEU A 121 -8.61 5.27 5.59
CA LEU A 121 -7.28 5.86 5.61
C LEU A 121 -7.31 7.29 5.03
N THR A 122 -6.68 8.24 5.72
CA THR A 122 -6.47 9.59 5.20
C THR A 122 -5.41 9.62 4.12
N PRO A 123 -5.30 10.68 3.28
CA PRO A 123 -4.20 10.81 2.34
C PRO A 123 -2.83 10.74 3.01
N LEU A 124 -2.65 11.38 4.17
CA LEU A 124 -1.41 11.35 4.95
C LEU A 124 -1.06 9.92 5.41
N GLU A 125 -2.03 9.18 5.94
CA GLU A 125 -1.82 7.78 6.31
C GLU A 125 -1.46 6.90 5.08
N CYS A 126 -2.04 7.20 3.92
CA CYS A 126 -1.68 6.54 2.67
C CYS A 126 -0.26 6.89 2.21
N GLU A 127 0.21 8.12 2.42
CA GLU A 127 1.60 8.53 2.19
C GLU A 127 2.55 7.72 3.07
N ARG A 128 2.28 7.62 4.37
CA ARG A 128 3.06 6.81 5.32
C ARG A 128 3.10 5.34 4.93
N LEU A 129 1.98 4.76 4.42
CA LEU A 129 1.93 3.40 3.92
C LEU A 129 2.79 3.18 2.66
N GLN A 130 3.00 4.22 1.85
CA GLN A 130 3.93 4.20 0.72
C GLN A 130 5.35 4.65 1.11
N THR A 131 5.58 4.88 2.41
CA THR A 131 6.85 5.38 2.96
C THR A 131 7.29 6.71 2.33
N LEU A 132 6.32 7.55 1.99
CA LEU A 132 6.51 8.93 1.60
C LEU A 132 6.57 9.83 2.85
N PRO A 133 7.26 10.98 2.79
CA PRO A 133 7.16 11.99 3.83
C PRO A 133 5.71 12.46 4.03
N ASP A 134 5.36 12.86 5.24
CA ASP A 134 4.05 13.43 5.55
C ASP A 134 3.79 14.66 4.66
N ASN A 135 2.56 14.73 4.12
CA ASN A 135 2.09 15.81 3.23
C ASN A 135 2.84 15.91 1.88
N TYR A 136 3.53 14.86 1.45
CA TYR A 136 4.24 14.84 0.17
C TYR A 136 3.33 15.16 -1.03
N THR A 137 2.05 14.79 -0.96
CA THR A 137 1.07 15.05 -2.03
C THR A 137 0.14 16.23 -1.71
N GLU A 138 0.47 17.07 -0.73
CA GLU A 138 -0.30 18.27 -0.40
C GLU A 138 -0.35 19.25 -1.58
N GLY A 139 -1.39 20.11 -1.62
CA GLY A 139 -1.57 21.09 -2.67
C GLY A 139 -2.52 20.69 -3.80
N VAL A 140 -2.99 19.42 -3.80
CA VAL A 140 -4.03 18.96 -4.73
C VAL A 140 -5.21 18.34 -3.97
N SER A 141 -6.34 18.11 -4.66
CA SER A 141 -7.52 17.52 -4.01
C SER A 141 -7.23 16.12 -3.45
N ASN A 142 -7.94 15.71 -2.38
CA ASN A 142 -7.79 14.38 -1.78
C ASN A 142 -7.98 13.25 -2.81
N THR A 143 -8.88 13.41 -3.77
CA THR A 143 -9.06 12.44 -4.86
C THR A 143 -7.79 12.29 -5.70
N GLN A 144 -7.11 13.37 -6.01
CA GLN A 144 -5.84 13.33 -6.76
C GLN A 144 -4.72 12.76 -5.91
N ARG A 145 -4.66 13.10 -4.61
CA ARG A 145 -3.71 12.50 -3.65
C ARG A 145 -3.85 10.97 -3.63
N TYR A 146 -5.06 10.44 -3.43
CA TYR A 146 -5.29 8.99 -3.43
C TYR A 146 -4.90 8.33 -4.76
N LYS A 147 -5.19 8.98 -5.91
CA LYS A 147 -4.79 8.46 -7.22
C LYS A 147 -3.28 8.38 -7.37
N ALA A 148 -2.57 9.46 -7.02
CA ALA A 148 -1.11 9.51 -7.11
C ALA A 148 -0.46 8.45 -6.21
N ILE A 149 -0.86 8.39 -4.94
CA ILE A 149 -0.34 7.45 -3.95
C ILE A 149 -0.65 5.99 -4.34
N GLY A 150 -1.90 5.72 -4.78
CA GLY A 150 -2.33 4.37 -5.17
C GLY A 150 -1.60 3.82 -6.39
N ASN A 151 -1.22 4.69 -7.34
CA ASN A 151 -0.39 4.35 -8.51
C ASN A 151 1.10 4.29 -8.18
N GLY A 152 1.52 4.93 -7.09
CA GLY A 152 2.92 4.99 -6.68
C GLY A 152 3.48 3.65 -6.20
N TRP A 153 4.80 3.65 -6.03
CA TRP A 153 5.55 2.57 -5.39
C TRP A 153 5.66 2.80 -3.88
N THR A 154 5.88 1.73 -3.13
CA THR A 154 6.40 1.85 -1.76
C THR A 154 7.87 2.24 -1.87
N VAL A 155 8.21 3.48 -1.45
CA VAL A 155 9.52 4.08 -1.68
C VAL A 155 10.65 3.28 -1.04
N ASP A 156 10.44 2.80 0.19
CA ASP A 156 11.44 1.98 0.89
C ASP A 156 11.76 0.67 0.17
N VAL A 157 10.83 0.11 -0.61
CA VAL A 157 11.11 -1.09 -1.43
C VAL A 157 12.07 -0.73 -2.56
N ILE A 158 11.85 0.39 -3.23
CA ILE A 158 12.72 0.86 -4.31
C ILE A 158 14.09 1.26 -3.75
N ALA A 159 14.11 1.97 -2.63
CA ALA A 159 15.36 2.30 -1.93
C ALA A 159 16.13 1.05 -1.49
N HIS A 160 15.42 0.00 -1.03
CA HIS A 160 16.04 -1.27 -0.69
C HIS A 160 16.68 -1.92 -1.92
N ILE A 161 15.99 -1.99 -3.05
CA ILE A 161 16.54 -2.52 -4.31
C ILE A 161 17.80 -1.73 -4.71
N PHE A 162 17.74 -0.40 -4.66
CA PHE A 162 18.86 0.46 -5.07
C PHE A 162 20.09 0.41 -4.15
N LYS A 163 19.96 -0.07 -2.90
CA LYS A 163 21.13 -0.33 -2.05
C LYS A 163 22.11 -1.33 -2.67
N TYR A 164 21.62 -2.23 -3.52
CA TYR A 164 22.42 -3.25 -4.21
C TYR A 164 23.11 -2.74 -5.48
N LEU A 165 22.80 -1.53 -5.95
CA LEU A 165 23.48 -0.92 -7.11
C LEU A 165 24.98 -0.83 -6.91
N LYS A 166 25.45 -0.58 -5.67
CA LYS A 166 26.88 -0.50 -5.37
C LYS A 166 27.66 -1.78 -5.65
N ASN A 167 26.98 -2.91 -5.70
CA ASN A 167 27.55 -4.23 -5.97
C ASN A 167 27.42 -4.61 -7.46
N SER A 168 26.85 -3.73 -8.29
CA SER A 168 26.67 -4.00 -9.72
C SER A 168 27.97 -3.76 -10.48
N PRO A 169 28.46 -4.72 -11.25
CA PRO A 169 29.67 -4.56 -12.08
C PRO A 169 29.53 -3.44 -13.14
N PHE A 170 28.29 -2.99 -13.42
CA PHE A 170 28.02 -1.92 -14.38
C PHE A 170 28.23 -0.50 -13.82
N LEU A 171 28.45 -0.32 -12.53
CA LEU A 171 28.67 1.01 -11.93
C LEU A 171 30.07 1.58 -12.23
N PHE A 172 31.00 0.76 -12.69
CA PHE A 172 32.37 1.16 -13.04
C PHE A 172 32.53 1.55 -14.52
N LEU A 173 31.43 1.60 -15.31
CA LEU A 173 31.46 1.94 -16.72
C LEU A 173 30.87 3.33 -17.05
N LEU A 174 30.60 4.14 -16.06
CA LEU A 174 30.24 5.55 -16.13
C LEU A 174 31.29 6.39 -15.43
#